data_46bd0d1031a705dcc4200cb8c4b35254
#
_entry.id   46bd0d1031a705dcc4200cb8c4b35254
#
_cell.length_a   1.000
_cell.length_b   1.000
_cell.length_c   1.000
_cell.angle_alpha   90.00
_cell.angle_beta   90.00
_cell.angle_gamma   90.00
#
_symmetry.space_group_name_H-M   'P 1'
#
loop_
_entity.id
_entity.type
_entity.pdbx_description
1 polymer ?
#
loop_
_entity_poly.entity_id
_entity_poly.type
_entity_poly.pdbx_seq_one_letter_code
_entity_poly.pdbx_strand_id
1 'polypeptide(L)'
;RSREISASIILQSQSQLKAIYKDAAEIISDNCDSVLFLSGRGKNAKEISDALGKETIDSFNTSENRGSQTSHGLNYQKLGKALMSEDEIAIMDGGRCILQLRGVRPFFSEKFDITKHPHYKYLADADKKNTFEVDRFLSTLRRKRQQVVAQDESFDLYEIDLSDENADE
;
A
#
# COMPACT_ATOMS: atom_id res chain seq x y z
N ARG A 1 -8.09 -3.97 -14.97
CA ARG A 1 -9.19 -3.02 -15.34
C ARG A 1 -10.27 -3.68 -16.17
N SER A 2 -9.95 -4.58 -17.08
CA SER A 2 -10.95 -5.21 -17.97
C SER A 2 -11.99 -6.10 -17.26
N ARG A 3 -11.77 -6.45 -16.01
CA ARG A 3 -12.65 -7.31 -15.20
C ARG A 3 -13.26 -6.61 -14.00
N GLU A 4 -13.11 -5.29 -13.88
CA GLU A 4 -13.61 -4.48 -12.75
C GLU A 4 -13.15 -4.98 -11.37
N ILE A 5 -12.00 -5.64 -11.32
CA ILE A 5 -11.40 -6.13 -10.08
C ILE A 5 -10.36 -5.11 -9.62
N SER A 6 -10.47 -4.66 -8.37
CA SER A 6 -9.48 -3.84 -7.68
C SER A 6 -8.78 -4.64 -6.59
N ALA A 7 -7.52 -4.30 -6.32
CA ALA A 7 -6.75 -4.88 -5.23
C ALA A 7 -6.17 -3.77 -4.36
N SER A 8 -6.23 -3.95 -3.04
CA SER A 8 -5.57 -3.08 -2.07
C SER A 8 -4.48 -3.88 -1.38
N ILE A 9 -3.25 -3.39 -1.47
CA ILE A 9 -2.06 -4.03 -0.91
C ILE A 9 -1.59 -3.21 0.27
N ILE A 10 -1.48 -3.82 1.45
CA ILE A 10 -1.02 -3.16 2.66
C ILE A 10 0.34 -3.75 3.04
N LEU A 11 1.36 -2.89 3.14
CA LEU A 11 2.74 -3.26 3.40
C LEU A 11 3.30 -2.43 4.56
N GLN A 12 4.14 -3.03 5.37
CA GLN A 12 4.99 -2.28 6.32
C GLN A 12 6.21 -1.69 5.62
N SER A 13 6.69 -2.34 4.56
CA SER A 13 7.84 -1.91 3.76
C SER A 13 7.80 -2.56 2.39
N GLN A 14 8.31 -1.89 1.37
CA GLN A 14 8.55 -2.44 0.03
C GLN A 14 9.45 -3.69 0.06
N SER A 15 10.30 -3.81 1.07
CA SER A 15 11.15 -4.99 1.27
C SER A 15 10.36 -6.28 1.44
N GLN A 16 9.14 -6.21 2.01
CA GLN A 16 8.25 -7.39 2.13
C GLN A 16 7.82 -7.91 0.75
N LEU A 17 7.49 -6.98 -0.15
CA LEU A 17 7.10 -7.34 -1.50
C LEU A 17 8.28 -7.94 -2.26
N LYS A 18 9.47 -7.34 -2.14
CA LYS A 18 10.71 -7.85 -2.75
C LYS A 18 11.12 -9.22 -2.22
N ALA A 19 10.91 -9.49 -0.94
CA ALA A 19 11.21 -10.80 -0.34
C ALA A 19 10.37 -11.94 -0.96
N ILE A 20 9.11 -11.65 -1.33
CA ILE A 20 8.17 -12.64 -1.87
C ILE A 20 8.29 -12.72 -3.39
N TYR A 21 8.26 -11.58 -4.08
CA TYR A 21 8.10 -11.50 -5.54
C TYR A 21 9.39 -11.17 -6.28
N LYS A 22 10.51 -10.93 -5.58
CA LYS A 22 11.82 -10.60 -6.16
C LYS A 22 11.69 -9.46 -7.20
N ASP A 23 12.11 -9.70 -8.43
CA ASP A 23 12.09 -8.70 -9.51
C ASP A 23 10.67 -8.29 -9.94
N ALA A 24 9.68 -9.16 -9.74
CA ALA A 24 8.29 -8.84 -10.04
C ALA A 24 7.66 -7.85 -9.04
N ALA A 25 8.30 -7.58 -7.90
CA ALA A 25 7.80 -6.65 -6.88
C ALA A 25 7.60 -5.23 -7.42
N GLU A 26 8.50 -4.76 -8.28
CA GLU A 26 8.42 -3.43 -8.89
C GLU A 26 7.22 -3.31 -9.83
N ILE A 27 6.96 -4.34 -10.63
CA ILE A 27 5.80 -4.41 -11.53
C ILE A 27 4.49 -4.30 -10.74
N ILE A 28 4.42 -4.94 -9.56
CA ILE A 28 3.22 -4.88 -8.70
C ILE A 28 3.02 -3.44 -8.18
N SER A 29 4.07 -2.80 -7.68
CA SER A 29 4.02 -1.43 -7.17
C SER A 29 3.66 -0.43 -8.27
N ASP A 30 4.25 -0.56 -9.45
CA ASP A 30 4.04 0.35 -10.58
C ASP A 30 2.62 0.28 -11.17
N ASN A 31 1.95 -0.86 -10.99
CA ASN A 31 0.54 -1.02 -11.38
C ASN A 31 -0.46 -0.42 -10.37
N CYS A 32 0.02 0.06 -9.23
CA CYS A 32 -0.83 0.76 -8.26
C CYS A 32 -1.01 2.22 -8.67
N ASP A 33 -2.22 2.61 -9.05
CA ASP A 33 -2.56 3.99 -9.42
C ASP A 33 -2.61 4.94 -8.22
N SER A 34 -2.74 4.39 -7.00
CA SER A 34 -2.86 5.13 -5.75
C SER A 34 -1.90 4.58 -4.72
N VAL A 35 -1.12 5.45 -4.09
CA VAL A 35 -0.22 5.09 -3.00
C VAL A 35 -0.56 5.96 -1.79
N LEU A 36 -0.93 5.33 -0.68
CA LEU A 36 -1.18 5.99 0.59
C LEU A 36 -0.04 5.68 1.55
N PHE A 37 0.78 6.68 1.85
CA PHE A 37 1.85 6.58 2.83
C PHE A 37 1.38 7.08 4.19
N LEU A 38 1.37 6.20 5.18
CA LEU A 38 0.86 6.52 6.52
C LEU A 38 1.96 6.92 7.50
N SER A 39 3.12 6.30 7.42
CA SER A 39 4.32 6.63 8.17
C SER A 39 5.48 5.74 7.74
N GLY A 40 6.72 6.17 7.99
CA GLY A 40 7.91 5.35 7.74
C GLY A 40 9.17 6.15 8.02
N ARG A 41 10.29 5.45 8.19
CA ARG A 41 11.62 6.03 8.43
C ARG A 41 12.64 5.36 7.53
N GLY A 42 13.81 5.99 7.42
CA GLY A 42 14.94 5.47 6.67
C GLY A 42 14.57 5.21 5.21
N LYS A 43 14.82 4.01 4.71
CA LYS A 43 14.61 3.67 3.30
C LYS A 43 13.20 4.00 2.79
N ASN A 44 12.16 3.75 3.59
CA ASN A 44 10.79 4.05 3.19
C ASN A 44 10.56 5.56 3.05
N ALA A 45 11.11 6.39 3.96
CA ALA A 45 11.01 7.84 3.88
C ALA A 45 11.75 8.38 2.64
N LYS A 46 12.92 7.81 2.31
CA LYS A 46 13.67 8.15 1.11
C LYS A 46 12.90 7.82 -0.17
N GLU A 47 12.35 6.61 -0.28
CA GLU A 47 11.56 6.20 -1.44
C GLU A 47 10.37 7.13 -1.68
N ILE A 48 9.70 7.58 -0.62
CA ILE A 48 8.60 8.53 -0.72
C ILE A 48 9.11 9.92 -1.10
N SER A 49 10.20 10.42 -0.51
CA SER A 49 10.80 11.71 -0.89
C SER A 49 11.16 11.76 -2.37
N ASP A 50 11.78 10.68 -2.90
CA ASP A 50 12.13 10.55 -4.31
C ASP A 50 10.88 10.51 -5.20
N ALA A 51 9.83 9.81 -4.78
CA ALA A 51 8.56 9.71 -5.50
C ALA A 51 7.75 11.02 -5.51
N LEU A 52 7.85 11.85 -4.45
CA LEU A 52 7.24 13.17 -4.40
C LEU A 52 7.90 14.15 -5.38
N GLY A 53 9.17 13.93 -5.70
CA GLY A 53 9.94 14.76 -6.61
C GLY A 53 10.44 16.06 -5.98
N LYS A 54 10.79 17.01 -6.86
CA LYS A 54 11.41 18.28 -6.48
C LYS A 54 10.61 19.45 -7.02
N GLU A 55 10.58 20.53 -6.25
CA GLU A 55 10.12 21.83 -6.70
C GLU A 55 11.30 22.74 -7.01
N THR A 56 11.12 23.66 -7.96
CA THR A 56 12.14 24.68 -8.26
C THR A 56 11.92 25.86 -7.35
N ILE A 57 12.92 26.17 -6.54
CA ILE A 57 12.94 27.37 -5.72
C ILE A 57 13.93 28.39 -6.28
N ASP A 58 13.57 29.66 -6.23
CA ASP A 58 14.47 30.78 -6.54
C ASP A 58 15.31 31.08 -5.29
N SER A 59 16.63 30.88 -5.39
CA SER A 59 17.57 31.19 -4.32
C SER A 59 18.33 32.47 -4.69
N PHE A 60 18.36 33.39 -3.74
CA PHE A 60 19.10 34.65 -3.85
C PHE A 60 20.39 34.53 -3.04
N ASN A 61 21.53 34.62 -3.72
CA ASN A 61 22.82 34.70 -3.05
C ASN A 61 23.33 36.15 -3.15
N THR A 62 23.47 36.82 -2.00
CA THR A 62 24.11 38.13 -1.89
C THR A 62 25.56 37.93 -1.58
N SER A 63 26.46 38.29 -2.48
CA SER A 63 27.89 38.36 -2.18
C SER A 63 28.27 39.82 -1.91
N GLU A 64 28.68 40.08 -0.69
CA GLU A 64 29.30 41.35 -0.29
C GLU A 64 30.82 41.21 -0.37
N ASN A 65 31.46 41.94 -1.29
CA ASN A 65 32.89 41.98 -1.38
C ASN A 65 33.37 43.27 -0.65
N ARG A 66 34.01 43.13 0.50
CA ARG A 66 34.58 44.25 1.29
C ARG A 66 36.01 44.54 0.86
N GLY A 67 36.18 44.94 -0.40
CA GLY A 67 37.41 45.49 -0.91
C GLY A 67 37.37 47.04 -0.94
N SER A 68 38.39 47.67 -1.47
CA SER A 68 38.47 49.15 -1.58
C SER A 68 37.38 49.76 -2.49
N GLN A 69 36.60 48.95 -3.17
CA GLN A 69 35.31 49.28 -3.82
C GLN A 69 34.28 48.26 -3.43
N THR A 70 33.22 48.70 -2.77
CA THR A 70 32.11 47.85 -2.35
C THR A 70 31.25 47.53 -3.58
N SER A 71 31.23 46.27 -4.01
CA SER A 71 30.33 45.82 -5.08
C SER A 71 29.33 44.82 -4.54
N HIS A 72 28.04 45.08 -4.76
CA HIS A 72 26.94 44.16 -4.41
C HIS A 72 26.52 43.36 -5.64
N GLY A 73 26.78 42.06 -5.62
CA GLY A 73 26.34 41.14 -6.65
C GLY A 73 25.11 40.37 -6.16
N LEU A 74 23.98 40.47 -6.89
CA LEU A 74 22.81 39.61 -6.72
C LEU A 74 22.96 38.47 -7.73
N ASN A 75 23.15 37.23 -7.24
CA ASN A 75 23.20 36.05 -8.07
C ASN A 75 21.90 35.25 -7.88
N TYR A 76 21.14 35.12 -8.97
CA TYR A 76 19.90 34.34 -9.00
C TYR A 76 20.23 32.91 -9.39
N GLN A 77 19.90 31.95 -8.53
CA GLN A 77 20.03 30.53 -8.82
C GLN A 77 18.69 29.83 -8.65
N LYS A 78 18.33 29.03 -9.65
CA LYS A 78 17.20 28.09 -9.53
C LYS A 78 17.71 26.76 -8.98
N LEU A 79 17.25 26.40 -7.80
CA LEU A 79 17.62 25.16 -7.14
C LEU A 79 16.42 24.23 -7.07
N GLY A 80 16.64 22.93 -7.38
CA GLY A 80 15.65 21.89 -7.15
C GLY A 80 15.67 21.46 -5.68
N LYS A 81 14.65 21.82 -4.91
CA LYS A 81 14.45 21.36 -3.53
C LYS A 81 13.46 20.20 -3.52
N ALA A 82 13.73 19.13 -2.75
CA ALA A 82 12.76 18.06 -2.54
C ALA A 82 11.45 18.66 -2.00
N LEU A 83 10.30 18.22 -2.53
CA LEU A 83 8.99 18.70 -2.07
C LEU A 83 8.79 18.43 -0.57
N MET A 84 9.23 17.25 -0.11
CA MET A 84 9.47 16.92 1.29
C MET A 84 10.77 16.11 1.36
N SER A 85 11.69 16.52 2.24
CA SER A 85 12.94 15.81 2.46
C SER A 85 12.70 14.49 3.22
N GLU A 86 13.68 13.57 3.16
CA GLU A 86 13.65 12.32 3.94
C GLU A 86 13.48 12.59 5.44
N ASP A 87 14.15 13.62 5.95
CA ASP A 87 14.10 14.00 7.37
C ASP A 87 12.72 14.55 7.75
N GLU A 88 12.10 15.37 6.91
CA GLU A 88 10.74 15.89 7.13
C GLU A 88 9.71 14.75 7.13
N ILE A 89 9.86 13.77 6.26
CA ILE A 89 8.98 12.59 6.23
C ILE A 89 9.19 11.72 7.47
N ALA A 90 10.46 11.55 7.90
CA ALA A 90 10.79 10.72 9.05
C ALA A 90 10.25 11.27 10.39
N ILE A 91 10.10 12.60 10.50
CA ILE A 91 9.54 13.28 11.69
C ILE A 91 8.07 13.65 11.51
N MET A 92 7.45 13.27 10.40
CA MET A 92 6.04 13.55 10.12
C MET A 92 5.16 13.06 11.28
N ASP A 93 4.21 13.91 11.70
CA ASP A 93 3.25 13.60 12.76
C ASP A 93 2.47 12.31 12.45
N GLY A 94 2.28 11.47 13.48
CA GLY A 94 1.59 10.20 13.36
C GLY A 94 0.13 10.30 12.89
N GLY A 95 -0.51 11.46 13.02
CA GLY A 95 -1.85 11.77 12.51
C GLY A 95 -1.89 12.20 11.05
N ARG A 96 -0.74 12.34 10.38
CA ARG A 96 -0.64 12.78 8.98
C ARG A 96 -0.38 11.65 8.03
N CYS A 97 -0.75 11.86 6.77
CA CYS A 97 -0.50 10.92 5.68
C CYS A 97 -0.23 11.65 4.36
N ILE A 98 0.41 10.95 3.44
CA ILE A 98 0.67 11.44 2.08
C ILE A 98 -0.08 10.52 1.11
N LEU A 99 -0.94 11.10 0.29
CA LEU A 99 -1.68 10.39 -0.76
C LEU A 99 -1.13 10.81 -2.12
N GLN A 100 -0.68 9.84 -2.89
CA GLN A 100 -0.27 10.01 -4.28
C GLN A 100 -1.30 9.33 -5.18
N LEU A 101 -1.80 10.06 -6.17
CA LEU A 101 -2.69 9.55 -7.18
C LEU A 101 -2.07 9.81 -8.54
N ARG A 102 -2.21 8.88 -9.47
CA ARG A 102 -1.72 9.05 -10.83
C ARG A 102 -2.37 10.26 -11.51
N GLY A 103 -1.56 11.16 -12.06
CA GLY A 103 -2.02 12.32 -12.82
C GLY A 103 -2.39 13.55 -12.01
N VAL A 104 -2.24 13.53 -10.69
CA VAL A 104 -2.45 14.70 -9.83
C VAL A 104 -1.28 14.92 -8.87
N ARG A 105 -1.17 16.14 -8.35
CA ARG A 105 -0.14 16.44 -7.33
C ARG A 105 -0.40 15.67 -6.05
N PRO A 106 0.65 15.30 -5.31
CA PRO A 106 0.51 14.65 -4.01
C PRO A 106 -0.31 15.48 -3.02
N PHE A 107 -1.08 14.80 -2.19
CA PHE A 107 -1.85 15.41 -1.10
C PHE A 107 -1.19 15.11 0.24
N PHE A 108 -0.96 16.15 1.04
CA PHE A 108 -0.61 16.03 2.44
C PHE A 108 -1.87 16.23 3.29
N SER A 109 -2.29 15.21 4.03
CA SER A 109 -3.59 15.19 4.69
C SER A 109 -3.51 14.62 6.09
N GLU A 110 -4.58 14.75 6.84
CA GLU A 110 -4.78 14.10 8.13
C GLU A 110 -5.37 12.72 7.94
N LYS A 111 -4.94 11.78 8.79
CA LYS A 111 -5.54 10.45 8.85
C LYS A 111 -6.95 10.55 9.39
N PHE A 112 -7.84 9.76 8.83
CA PHE A 112 -9.19 9.66 9.34
C PHE A 112 -9.19 9.03 10.74
N ASP A 113 -9.89 9.68 11.68
CA ASP A 113 -10.10 9.13 13.01
C ASP A 113 -11.18 8.05 12.95
N ILE A 114 -10.76 6.79 13.04
CA ILE A 114 -11.65 5.63 12.93
C ILE A 114 -12.73 5.62 14.01
N THR A 115 -12.50 6.24 15.17
CA THR A 115 -13.48 6.31 16.25
C THR A 115 -14.74 7.11 15.86
N LYS A 116 -14.62 8.01 14.89
CA LYS A 116 -15.72 8.81 14.33
C LYS A 116 -16.53 8.06 13.26
N HIS A 117 -16.08 6.88 12.84
CA HIS A 117 -16.79 6.11 11.83
C HIS A 117 -18.09 5.50 12.41
N PRO A 118 -19.24 5.58 11.72
CA PRO A 118 -20.53 5.05 12.22
C PRO A 118 -20.47 3.57 12.62
N HIS A 119 -19.62 2.79 11.95
CA HIS A 119 -19.45 1.36 12.20
C HIS A 119 -18.37 1.03 13.23
N TYR A 120 -17.70 2.03 13.83
CA TYR A 120 -16.67 1.80 14.85
C TYR A 120 -17.18 0.92 16.00
N LYS A 121 -18.42 1.11 16.39
CA LYS A 121 -19.10 0.33 17.46
C LYS A 121 -19.12 -1.19 17.22
N TYR A 122 -18.92 -1.65 15.99
CA TYR A 122 -18.89 -3.07 15.62
C TYR A 122 -17.47 -3.67 15.62
N LEU A 123 -16.44 -2.86 15.84
CA LEU A 123 -15.07 -3.34 15.91
C LEU A 123 -14.75 -3.88 17.31
N ALA A 124 -13.81 -4.82 17.35
CA ALA A 124 -13.29 -5.37 18.61
C ALA A 124 -12.60 -4.30 19.49
N ASP A 125 -12.06 -3.24 18.88
CA ASP A 125 -11.46 -2.10 19.57
C ASP A 125 -12.48 -1.27 20.35
N ALA A 126 -13.72 -1.22 19.88
CA ALA A 126 -14.82 -0.55 20.58
C ALA A 126 -15.43 -1.43 21.68
N ASP A 127 -15.65 -2.71 21.42
CA ASP A 127 -16.14 -3.70 22.37
C ASP A 127 -15.51 -5.07 22.08
N LYS A 128 -14.83 -5.63 23.08
CA LYS A 128 -14.18 -6.97 22.96
C LYS A 128 -15.15 -8.10 22.58
N LYS A 129 -16.46 -7.92 22.81
CA LYS A 129 -17.49 -8.88 22.38
C LYS A 129 -17.58 -9.00 20.87
N ASN A 130 -17.14 -7.98 20.13
CA ASN A 130 -17.12 -7.97 18.67
C ASN A 130 -15.91 -8.69 18.08
N THR A 131 -15.04 -9.28 18.90
CA THR A 131 -13.88 -10.03 18.44
C THR A 131 -14.33 -11.18 17.55
N PHE A 132 -13.79 -11.20 16.32
CA PHE A 132 -14.06 -12.26 15.36
C PHE A 132 -13.17 -13.47 15.63
N GLU A 133 -13.77 -14.57 16.05
CA GLU A 133 -13.09 -15.83 16.32
C GLU A 133 -13.04 -16.68 15.05
N VAL A 134 -11.88 -16.66 14.37
CA VAL A 134 -11.66 -17.36 13.09
C VAL A 134 -11.92 -18.86 13.21
N ASP A 135 -11.44 -19.50 14.24
CA ASP A 135 -11.58 -20.95 14.44
C ASP A 135 -13.03 -21.36 14.61
N ARG A 136 -13.81 -20.60 15.35
CA ARG A 136 -15.25 -20.82 15.51
C ARG A 136 -16.00 -20.64 14.20
N PHE A 137 -15.63 -19.61 13.42
CA PHE A 137 -16.22 -19.39 12.10
C PHE A 137 -15.90 -20.51 11.14
N LEU A 138 -14.64 -20.94 11.05
CA LEU A 138 -14.22 -22.04 10.18
C LEU A 138 -14.87 -23.37 10.57
N SER A 139 -15.01 -23.66 11.88
CA SER A 139 -15.71 -24.87 12.34
C SER A 139 -17.17 -24.87 11.92
N THR A 140 -17.82 -23.69 11.95
CA THR A 140 -19.22 -23.55 11.49
C THR A 140 -19.34 -23.77 9.99
N LEU A 141 -18.40 -23.25 9.19
CA LEU A 141 -18.37 -23.48 7.75
C LEU A 141 -18.13 -24.96 7.41
N ARG A 142 -17.21 -25.62 8.11
CA ARG A 142 -16.95 -27.06 7.91
C ARG A 142 -18.18 -27.90 8.22
N ARG A 143 -18.90 -27.60 9.33
CA ARG A 143 -20.15 -28.27 9.68
C ARG A 143 -21.24 -28.10 8.60
N LYS A 144 -21.42 -26.85 8.10
CA LYS A 144 -22.37 -26.59 6.99
C LYS A 144 -22.02 -27.37 5.74
N ARG A 145 -20.72 -27.42 5.37
CA ARG A 145 -20.26 -28.15 4.19
C ARG A 145 -20.50 -29.66 4.33
N GLN A 146 -20.25 -30.25 5.51
CA GLN A 146 -20.54 -31.65 5.78
C GLN A 146 -22.04 -31.96 5.73
N GLN A 147 -22.90 -31.05 6.23
CA GLN A 147 -24.38 -31.22 6.13
C GLN A 147 -24.87 -31.16 4.69
N VAL A 148 -24.32 -30.28 3.85
CA VAL A 148 -24.69 -30.21 2.43
C VAL A 148 -24.24 -31.46 1.70
N VAL A 149 -23.03 -31.97 1.92
CA VAL A 149 -22.53 -33.20 1.31
C VAL A 149 -23.37 -34.42 1.75
N ALA A 150 -23.77 -34.50 3.03
CA ALA A 150 -24.62 -35.57 3.53
C ALA A 150 -26.08 -35.54 2.99
N GLN A 151 -26.53 -34.39 2.48
CA GLN A 151 -27.84 -34.26 1.83
C GLN A 151 -27.80 -34.55 0.32
N ASP A 152 -26.62 -34.49 -0.29
CA ASP A 152 -26.37 -34.72 -1.72
C ASP A 152 -25.85 -36.15 -2.01
N GLU A 153 -25.96 -37.07 -1.04
CA GLU A 153 -25.58 -38.49 -1.24
C GLU A 153 -26.60 -39.26 -2.08
N SER A 154 -26.70 -38.90 -3.36
CA SER A 154 -27.07 -39.82 -4.42
C SER A 154 -26.15 -39.61 -5.63
N PHE A 155 -24.86 -39.68 -5.40
CA PHE A 155 -23.94 -39.94 -6.51
C PHE A 155 -23.88 -41.44 -6.74
N ASP A 156 -24.55 -41.92 -7.76
CA ASP A 156 -24.28 -43.24 -8.33
C ASP A 156 -22.82 -43.23 -8.78
N LEU A 157 -21.98 -43.95 -8.05
CA LEU A 157 -20.62 -44.26 -8.47
C LEU A 157 -20.75 -45.22 -9.65
N TYR A 158 -20.63 -44.71 -10.87
CA TYR A 158 -20.41 -45.55 -12.03
C TYR A 158 -19.03 -46.17 -11.89
N GLU A 159 -18.94 -47.48 -11.59
CA GLU A 159 -17.72 -48.24 -11.75
C GLU A 159 -17.38 -48.25 -13.24
N ILE A 160 -16.31 -47.56 -13.62
CA ILE A 160 -15.73 -47.68 -14.95
C ILE A 160 -14.99 -49.02 -14.97
N ASP A 161 -15.62 -50.01 -15.65
CA ASP A 161 -15.00 -51.30 -15.89
C ASP A 161 -13.87 -51.12 -16.92
N LEU A 162 -12.61 -51.14 -16.43
CA LEU A 162 -11.41 -51.03 -17.26
C LEU A 162 -10.96 -52.33 -17.89
N SER A 163 -11.85 -53.35 -17.97
CA SER A 163 -11.49 -54.69 -18.47
C SER A 163 -11.49 -54.84 -20.01
N ASP A 164 -11.84 -53.80 -20.80
CA ASP A 164 -11.98 -53.91 -22.25
C ASP A 164 -10.81 -53.32 -23.07
N GLU A 165 -9.65 -53.04 -22.48
CA GLU A 165 -8.49 -52.55 -23.25
C GLU A 165 -7.45 -53.65 -23.62
N ASN A 166 -7.84 -54.92 -23.76
CA ASN A 166 -6.93 -55.92 -24.31
C ASN A 166 -7.67 -56.95 -25.19
N ALA A 167 -8.24 -56.50 -26.29
CA ALA A 167 -8.59 -57.37 -27.41
C ALA A 167 -8.65 -56.55 -28.68
N ASP A 168 -7.49 -56.41 -29.32
CA ASP A 168 -7.34 -56.55 -30.78
C ASP A 168 -5.88 -56.22 -31.17
N GLU A 169 -5.12 -57.28 -31.40
CA GLU A 169 -4.04 -57.33 -32.39
C GLU A 169 -4.62 -57.61 -33.76
#